data_cf977c541adcb0e1762fb5916062670b
#
_entry.id   cf977c541adcb0e1762fb5916062670b
#
_cell.length_a   1.000
_cell.length_b   1.000
_cell.length_c   1.000
_cell.angle_alpha   90.00
_cell.angle_beta   90.00
_cell.angle_gamma   90.00
#
_symmetry.space_group_name_H-M   'P 1'
#
loop_
_entity.id
_entity.type
_entity.pdbx_description
1 polymer ?
#
loop_
_entity_poly.entity_id
_entity_poly.type
_entity_poly.pdbx_seq_one_letter_code
_entity_poly.pdbx_strand_id
1 'polypeptide(L)'
;RFTGTYLDGVKKVVFPGKKDPVSSRYIARTGRAVRVEVPRGADDGRPYAVDSSGNRSNRVPSTLKILPASAIPVEVFPVDGPYDFGSSGARFGAGRAGHSHQGQDVIAACGLPVLASRRGRVVYNEYHSLAGNYVVMKNAGSNTYFAYMHLTKPSKLKVGKVYDAGRTIGRVGETGDAVGCHLHFEYWVGPWQTGGRPIDPLPYLKSVR
;
A
#
# COMPACT_ATOMS: atom_id res chain seq x y z
N ARG A 1 5.46 -8.39 8.30
CA ARG A 1 4.06 -8.77 8.53
C ARG A 1 4.01 -9.94 9.52
N PHE A 2 3.23 -9.79 10.57
CA PHE A 2 2.90 -10.88 11.49
C PHE A 2 1.52 -11.42 11.13
N THR A 3 1.35 -12.73 11.12
CA THR A 3 0.06 -13.39 10.88
C THR A 3 -0.30 -14.26 12.07
N GLY A 4 -1.56 -14.33 12.41
CA GLY A 4 -2.08 -15.07 13.56
C GLY A 4 -3.56 -14.81 13.76
N THR A 5 -4.10 -15.24 14.89
CA THR A 5 -5.47 -14.95 15.31
C THR A 5 -5.48 -13.88 16.42
N TYR A 6 -6.58 -13.11 16.54
CA TYR A 6 -6.76 -12.10 17.59
C TYR A 6 -5.70 -11.00 17.63
N LEU A 7 -5.19 -10.57 16.45
CA LEU A 7 -4.16 -9.53 16.35
C LEU A 7 -4.71 -8.10 16.39
N ASP A 8 -6.00 -7.92 16.43
CA ASP A 8 -6.70 -6.63 16.54
C ASP A 8 -6.39 -5.88 17.84
N GLY A 9 -6.14 -6.61 18.93
CA GLY A 9 -5.76 -6.08 20.24
C GLY A 9 -4.28 -5.66 20.40
N VAL A 10 -3.42 -5.96 19.43
CA VAL A 10 -1.97 -5.67 19.53
C VAL A 10 -1.69 -4.19 19.66
N LYS A 11 -0.95 -3.78 20.67
CA LYS A 11 -0.53 -2.39 20.92
C LYS A 11 0.92 -2.13 20.52
N LYS A 12 1.79 -3.09 20.66
CA LYS A 12 3.21 -2.97 20.30
C LYS A 12 3.79 -4.32 19.90
N VAL A 13 4.89 -4.28 19.17
CA VAL A 13 5.71 -5.44 18.86
C VAL A 13 7.11 -5.20 19.42
N VAL A 14 7.64 -6.16 20.15
CA VAL A 14 8.97 -6.13 20.74
C VAL A 14 9.89 -6.98 19.85
N PHE A 15 11.00 -6.39 19.44
CA PHE A 15 12.00 -7.03 18.61
C PHE A 15 13.22 -7.44 19.49
N PRO A 16 13.95 -8.48 19.12
CA PRO A 16 15.27 -8.76 19.71
C PRO A 16 16.21 -7.56 19.48
N GLY A 17 17.16 -7.38 20.38
CA GLY A 17 18.19 -6.33 20.26
C GLY A 17 18.57 -5.74 21.61
N LYS A 18 19.55 -4.83 21.60
CA LYS A 18 19.94 -4.11 22.83
C LYS A 18 18.76 -3.30 23.37
N LYS A 19 18.33 -3.58 24.61
CA LYS A 19 17.18 -2.95 25.28
C LYS A 19 15.81 -3.28 24.65
N ASP A 20 15.67 -4.43 24.00
CA ASP A 20 14.40 -4.91 23.40
C ASP A 20 13.66 -3.80 22.63
N PRO A 21 14.14 -3.40 21.45
CA PRO A 21 13.54 -2.31 20.68
C PRO A 21 12.05 -2.55 20.42
N VAL A 22 11.23 -1.52 20.65
CA VAL A 22 9.76 -1.62 20.57
C VAL A 22 9.23 -0.80 19.41
N SER A 23 8.36 -1.38 18.59
CA SER A 23 7.54 -0.65 17.64
C SER A 23 6.08 -0.59 18.09
N SER A 24 5.56 0.62 18.26
CA SER A 24 4.13 0.91 18.43
C SER A 24 3.49 1.50 17.17
N ARG A 25 4.27 1.68 16.11
CA ARG A 25 3.79 2.18 14.83
C ARG A 25 3.32 1.00 13.97
N TYR A 26 2.03 0.90 13.77
CA TYR A 26 1.42 -0.10 12.89
C TYR A 26 1.19 0.51 11.52
N ILE A 27 1.58 -0.21 10.47
CA ILE A 27 1.27 0.16 9.10
C ILE A 27 -0.15 -0.30 8.77
N ALA A 28 -0.51 -1.53 9.13
CA ALA A 28 -1.86 -2.06 9.00
C ALA A 28 -2.12 -3.12 10.07
N ARG A 29 -3.39 -3.28 10.46
CA ARG A 29 -3.83 -4.26 11.44
C ARG A 29 -5.17 -4.84 11.01
N THR A 30 -5.22 -6.16 10.95
CA THR A 30 -6.46 -6.95 10.83
C THR A 30 -6.46 -7.98 11.94
N GLY A 31 -7.59 -8.63 12.22
CA GLY A 31 -7.62 -9.72 13.20
C GLY A 31 -6.64 -10.88 12.90
N ARG A 32 -6.07 -10.93 11.70
CA ARG A 32 -5.15 -11.97 11.25
C ARG A 32 -3.74 -11.50 10.91
N ALA A 33 -3.49 -10.20 10.84
CA ALA A 33 -2.18 -9.67 10.48
C ALA A 33 -1.90 -8.32 11.13
N VAL A 34 -0.63 -8.10 11.50
CA VAL A 34 -0.11 -6.81 11.94
C VAL A 34 1.12 -6.50 11.10
N ARG A 35 1.18 -5.29 10.55
CA ARG A 35 2.39 -4.71 9.95
C ARG A 35 2.95 -3.68 10.91
N VAL A 36 4.23 -3.74 11.16
CA VAL A 36 4.94 -2.79 12.03
C VAL A 36 6.21 -2.33 11.37
N GLU A 37 6.60 -1.11 11.69
CA GLU A 37 7.93 -0.60 11.35
C GLU A 37 8.96 -1.28 12.26
N VAL A 38 10.04 -1.78 11.68
CA VAL A 38 11.15 -2.34 12.45
C VAL A 38 11.93 -1.19 13.09
N PRO A 39 12.06 -1.13 14.43
CA PRO A 39 12.75 -0.03 15.09
C PRO A 39 14.26 -0.10 14.87
N ARG A 40 14.92 1.05 14.96
CA ARG A 40 16.39 1.09 14.95
C ARG A 40 16.95 0.29 16.11
N GLY A 41 18.01 -0.49 15.85
CA GLY A 41 18.64 -1.34 16.84
C GLY A 41 17.95 -2.68 17.08
N ALA A 42 16.95 -3.03 16.25
CA ALA A 42 16.44 -4.39 16.22
C ALA A 42 17.46 -5.33 15.58
N ASP A 43 17.65 -6.49 16.18
CA ASP A 43 18.51 -7.57 15.70
C ASP A 43 17.66 -8.71 15.11
N ASP A 44 18.28 -9.60 14.37
CA ASP A 44 17.68 -10.84 13.91
C ASP A 44 17.11 -11.64 15.08
N GLY A 45 15.99 -12.29 14.89
CA GLY A 45 15.41 -13.14 15.92
C GLY A 45 13.90 -13.31 15.85
N ARG A 46 13.30 -13.59 17.00
CA ARG A 46 11.87 -13.89 17.12
C ARG A 46 11.15 -12.80 17.91
N PRO A 47 10.58 -11.80 17.25
CA PRO A 47 9.76 -10.78 17.92
C PRO A 47 8.45 -11.37 18.47
N TYR A 48 7.84 -10.64 19.40
CA TYR A 48 6.53 -10.97 19.94
C TYR A 48 5.63 -9.73 20.02
N ALA A 49 4.33 -9.93 19.96
CA ALA A 49 3.35 -8.88 20.11
C ALA A 49 2.90 -8.73 21.57
N VAL A 50 2.46 -7.53 21.95
CA VAL A 50 1.88 -7.23 23.27
C VAL A 50 0.55 -6.52 23.07
N ASP A 51 -0.49 -6.96 23.77
CA ASP A 51 -1.82 -6.35 23.72
C ASP A 51 -1.98 -5.17 24.72
N SER A 52 -3.21 -4.62 24.81
CA SER A 52 -3.52 -3.52 25.73
C SER A 52 -3.47 -3.91 27.20
N SER A 53 -3.59 -5.19 27.53
CA SER A 53 -3.53 -5.73 28.89
C SER A 53 -2.12 -6.16 29.29
N GLY A 54 -1.15 -6.02 28.39
CA GLY A 54 0.24 -6.43 28.63
C GLY A 54 0.52 -7.91 28.36
N ASN A 55 -0.45 -8.68 27.86
CA ASN A 55 -0.25 -10.08 27.51
C ASN A 55 0.67 -10.18 26.30
N ARG A 56 1.54 -11.17 26.30
CA ARG A 56 2.50 -11.44 25.20
C ARG A 56 1.98 -12.55 24.31
N SER A 57 2.08 -12.36 23.01
CA SER A 57 1.90 -13.46 22.05
C SER A 57 3.01 -14.49 22.20
N ASN A 58 2.77 -15.70 21.71
CA ASN A 58 3.87 -16.61 21.44
C ASN A 58 4.86 -15.93 20.49
N ARG A 59 6.15 -16.25 20.62
CA ARG A 59 7.16 -15.80 19.65
C ARG A 59 6.84 -16.40 18.30
N VAL A 60 7.11 -15.65 17.23
CA VAL A 60 6.94 -16.20 15.87
C VAL A 60 7.75 -17.50 15.72
N PRO A 61 7.20 -18.50 15.01
CA PRO A 61 7.84 -19.81 14.90
C PRO A 61 9.22 -19.77 14.24
N SER A 62 9.44 -18.82 13.33
CA SER A 62 10.69 -18.65 12.58
C SER A 62 11.43 -17.37 12.99
N THR A 63 12.76 -17.41 12.89
CA THR A 63 13.60 -16.22 13.04
C THR A 63 13.34 -15.26 11.89
N LEU A 64 12.99 -14.01 12.22
CA LEU A 64 12.94 -12.93 11.26
C LEU A 64 14.35 -12.41 11.02
N LYS A 65 14.75 -12.28 9.76
CA LYS A 65 15.95 -11.54 9.38
C LYS A 65 15.62 -10.07 9.20
N ILE A 66 16.40 -9.22 9.83
CA ILE A 66 16.36 -7.77 9.59
C ILE A 66 17.21 -7.49 8.35
N LEU A 67 16.55 -7.26 7.24
CA LEU A 67 17.24 -6.96 5.99
C LEU A 67 17.75 -5.52 6.00
N PRO A 68 18.94 -5.25 5.42
CA PRO A 68 19.41 -3.88 5.23
C PRO A 68 18.42 -3.10 4.34
N ALA A 69 18.44 -1.77 4.44
CA ALA A 69 17.51 -0.91 3.66
C ALA A 69 17.59 -1.15 2.14
N SER A 70 18.74 -1.64 1.64
CA SER A 70 18.93 -2.06 0.24
C SER A 70 18.16 -3.32 -0.15
N ALA A 71 17.69 -4.10 0.81
CA ALA A 71 16.91 -5.32 0.59
C ALA A 71 15.40 -5.11 0.84
N ILE A 72 14.94 -3.87 1.06
CA ILE A 72 13.51 -3.55 1.07
C ILE A 72 12.97 -3.87 -0.32
N PRO A 73 11.85 -4.61 -0.44
CA PRO A 73 11.26 -4.89 -1.74
C PRO A 73 11.14 -3.62 -2.56
N VAL A 74 11.74 -3.60 -3.74
CA VAL A 74 11.73 -2.43 -4.63
C VAL A 74 10.30 -2.14 -5.08
N GLU A 75 9.42 -3.18 -5.02
CA GLU A 75 8.04 -3.14 -5.47
C GLU A 75 7.13 -4.05 -4.63
N VAL A 76 5.87 -3.63 -4.46
CA VAL A 76 4.83 -4.41 -3.77
C VAL A 76 3.48 -4.23 -4.48
N PHE A 77 2.60 -5.21 -4.35
CA PHE A 77 1.23 -5.09 -4.85
C PHE A 77 0.49 -3.96 -4.08
N PRO A 78 -0.28 -3.10 -4.79
CA PRO A 78 -0.82 -1.89 -4.17
C PRO A 78 -1.99 -2.11 -3.20
N VAL A 79 -2.59 -3.31 -3.13
CA VAL A 79 -3.66 -3.62 -2.16
C VAL A 79 -3.17 -4.68 -1.17
N ASP A 80 -3.31 -4.39 0.12
CA ASP A 80 -2.96 -5.33 1.19
C ASP A 80 -4.19 -6.11 1.65
N GLY A 81 -4.54 -7.14 0.92
CA GLY A 81 -5.67 -8.01 1.23
C GLY A 81 -6.14 -8.79 -0.01
N PRO A 82 -7.25 -9.53 0.11
CA PRO A 82 -7.88 -10.20 -1.03
C PRO A 82 -8.32 -9.19 -2.09
N TYR A 83 -8.13 -9.54 -3.35
CA TYR A 83 -8.52 -8.72 -4.49
C TYR A 83 -8.84 -9.59 -5.72
N ASP A 84 -9.50 -8.96 -6.68
CA ASP A 84 -9.75 -9.48 -8.03
C ASP A 84 -9.47 -8.38 -9.07
N PHE A 85 -9.13 -8.77 -10.29
CA PHE A 85 -8.89 -7.81 -11.38
C PHE A 85 -10.16 -7.42 -12.16
N GLY A 86 -11.32 -7.89 -11.71
CA GLY A 86 -12.60 -7.59 -12.32
C GLY A 86 -12.79 -8.15 -13.73
N SER A 87 -13.93 -7.81 -14.32
CA SER A 87 -14.30 -8.18 -15.70
C SER A 87 -13.53 -7.35 -16.75
N SER A 88 -13.88 -7.53 -18.01
CA SER A 88 -13.30 -6.76 -19.13
C SER A 88 -13.47 -5.24 -18.96
N GLY A 89 -14.57 -4.78 -18.35
CA GLY A 89 -14.80 -3.38 -18.04
C GLY A 89 -13.81 -2.77 -17.04
N ALA A 90 -13.18 -3.57 -16.19
CA ALA A 90 -12.17 -3.12 -15.22
C ALA A 90 -10.75 -2.96 -15.84
N ARG A 91 -10.58 -3.32 -17.11
CA ARG A 91 -9.28 -3.37 -17.79
C ARG A 91 -8.91 -2.02 -18.39
N PHE A 92 -7.60 -1.79 -18.50
CA PHE A 92 -7.05 -0.69 -19.28
C PHE A 92 -7.59 -0.72 -20.71
N GLY A 93 -7.98 0.45 -21.24
CA GLY A 93 -8.54 0.60 -22.59
C GLY A 93 -10.02 0.25 -22.71
N ALA A 94 -10.69 -0.24 -21.67
CA ALA A 94 -12.13 -0.47 -21.70
C ALA A 94 -12.89 0.81 -22.02
N GLY A 95 -13.94 0.73 -22.85
CA GLY A 95 -14.77 1.88 -23.23
C GLY A 95 -15.44 2.54 -22.01
N ARG A 96 -15.44 3.85 -21.98
CA ARG A 96 -16.18 4.72 -21.05
C ARG A 96 -16.97 5.75 -21.86
N ALA A 97 -17.91 6.46 -21.23
CA ALA A 97 -18.62 7.55 -21.88
C ALA A 97 -17.64 8.68 -22.26
N GLY A 98 -17.31 8.77 -23.56
CA GLY A 98 -16.43 9.82 -24.12
C GLY A 98 -14.91 9.61 -23.96
N HIS A 99 -14.44 8.52 -23.33
CA HIS A 99 -13.00 8.22 -23.17
C HIS A 99 -12.76 6.73 -23.00
N SER A 100 -11.51 6.31 -22.93
CA SER A 100 -11.13 4.95 -22.55
C SER A 100 -10.62 4.90 -21.11
N HIS A 101 -10.75 3.75 -20.46
CA HIS A 101 -10.26 3.49 -19.11
C HIS A 101 -8.73 3.57 -19.05
N GLN A 102 -8.18 4.49 -18.27
CA GLN A 102 -6.75 4.81 -18.24
C GLN A 102 -5.95 3.96 -17.24
N GLY A 103 -6.59 3.05 -16.52
CA GLY A 103 -5.97 2.21 -15.50
C GLY A 103 -6.49 0.78 -15.48
N GLN A 104 -6.18 0.12 -14.40
CA GLN A 104 -6.71 -1.18 -14.02
C GLN A 104 -7.48 -1.03 -12.71
N ASP A 105 -8.74 -1.43 -12.70
CA ASP A 105 -9.49 -1.52 -11.45
C ASP A 105 -9.10 -2.81 -10.73
N VAL A 106 -8.67 -2.66 -9.49
CA VAL A 106 -8.39 -3.75 -8.56
C VAL A 106 -9.54 -3.81 -7.57
N ILE A 107 -10.47 -4.74 -7.82
CA ILE A 107 -11.66 -4.93 -6.99
C ILE A 107 -11.23 -5.50 -5.64
N ALA A 108 -11.58 -4.81 -4.58
CA ALA A 108 -11.18 -5.18 -3.23
C ALA A 108 -12.14 -4.59 -2.20
N ALA A 109 -12.26 -5.21 -1.04
CA ALA A 109 -13.16 -4.71 0.00
C ALA A 109 -12.79 -3.29 0.45
N CYS A 110 -13.79 -2.46 0.67
CA CYS A 110 -13.64 -1.12 1.26
C CYS A 110 -12.82 -1.19 2.55
N GLY A 111 -11.93 -0.23 2.75
CA GLY A 111 -11.12 -0.13 3.96
C GLY A 111 -9.84 -0.96 3.95
N LEU A 112 -9.58 -1.84 2.97
CA LEU A 112 -8.29 -2.51 2.83
C LEU A 112 -7.18 -1.48 2.59
N PRO A 113 -5.97 -1.69 3.15
CA PRO A 113 -4.87 -0.76 2.96
C PRO A 113 -4.43 -0.67 1.51
N VAL A 114 -4.25 0.55 1.01
CA VAL A 114 -3.58 0.85 -0.26
C VAL A 114 -2.13 1.22 0.04
N LEU A 115 -1.20 0.59 -0.65
CA LEU A 115 0.24 0.70 -0.43
C LEU A 115 0.92 1.39 -1.62
N ALA A 116 1.96 2.18 -1.35
CA ALA A 116 2.88 2.64 -2.38
C ALA A 116 3.52 1.42 -3.06
N SER A 117 3.24 1.21 -4.33
CA SER A 117 3.70 0.03 -5.05
C SER A 117 5.21 0.06 -5.28
N ARG A 118 5.79 1.25 -5.35
CA ARG A 118 7.21 1.51 -5.54
C ARG A 118 7.65 2.71 -4.69
N ARG A 119 8.94 2.78 -4.31
CA ARG A 119 9.51 3.99 -3.72
C ARG A 119 9.30 5.17 -4.68
N GLY A 120 8.78 6.30 -4.17
CA GLY A 120 8.49 7.45 -5.00
C GLY A 120 8.22 8.72 -4.21
N ARG A 121 8.21 9.84 -4.93
CA ARG A 121 7.84 11.16 -4.43
C ARG A 121 6.37 11.42 -4.70
N VAL A 122 5.60 11.79 -3.70
CA VAL A 122 4.22 12.24 -3.89
C VAL A 122 4.24 13.55 -4.67
N VAL A 123 3.53 13.58 -5.80
CA VAL A 123 3.38 14.77 -6.66
C VAL A 123 1.99 15.36 -6.58
N TYR A 124 0.96 14.53 -6.34
CA TYR A 124 -0.42 14.97 -6.09
C TYR A 124 -1.00 14.20 -4.91
N ASN A 125 -1.82 14.86 -4.11
CA ASN A 125 -2.65 14.29 -3.03
C ASN A 125 -3.85 15.19 -2.89
N GLU A 126 -4.92 14.92 -3.64
CA GLU A 126 -6.02 15.82 -3.88
C GLU A 126 -7.34 15.06 -3.99
N TYR A 127 -8.43 15.80 -4.24
CA TYR A 127 -9.73 15.27 -4.59
C TYR A 127 -10.15 15.79 -5.98
N HIS A 128 -10.70 14.90 -6.78
CA HIS A 128 -11.31 15.23 -8.07
C HIS A 128 -12.65 14.49 -8.20
N SER A 129 -13.64 15.13 -8.87
CA SER A 129 -15.00 14.56 -8.99
C SER A 129 -15.04 13.17 -9.64
N LEU A 130 -14.13 12.87 -10.55
CA LEU A 130 -14.02 11.54 -11.18
C LEU A 130 -13.10 10.60 -10.37
N ALA A 131 -11.90 11.05 -10.00
CA ALA A 131 -10.89 10.20 -9.33
C ALA A 131 -11.15 10.00 -7.82
N GLY A 132 -12.05 10.79 -7.22
CA GLY A 132 -12.23 10.80 -5.78
C GLY A 132 -11.01 11.35 -5.05
N ASN A 133 -10.75 10.85 -3.85
CA ASN A 133 -9.48 11.08 -3.16
C ASN A 133 -8.39 10.27 -3.85
N TYR A 134 -7.33 10.93 -4.29
CA TYR A 134 -6.26 10.26 -5.03
C TYR A 134 -4.86 10.73 -4.64
N VAL A 135 -3.90 9.88 -4.90
CA VAL A 135 -2.46 10.17 -4.75
C VAL A 135 -1.75 9.78 -6.03
N VAL A 136 -0.86 10.65 -6.50
CA VAL A 136 0.07 10.32 -7.59
C VAL A 136 1.49 10.37 -7.08
N MET A 137 2.27 9.36 -7.41
CA MET A 137 3.68 9.25 -7.03
C MET A 137 4.57 9.12 -8.26
N LYS A 138 5.60 9.98 -8.34
CA LYS A 138 6.73 9.80 -9.27
C LYS A 138 7.65 8.73 -8.73
N ASN A 139 7.84 7.65 -9.47
CA ASN A 139 8.67 6.52 -9.06
C ASN A 139 10.16 6.90 -9.06
N ALA A 140 10.88 6.52 -8.01
CA ALA A 140 12.30 6.79 -7.87
C ALA A 140 13.12 6.11 -8.97
N GLY A 141 14.12 6.83 -9.50
CA GLY A 141 15.03 6.31 -10.52
C GLY A 141 14.43 6.12 -11.91
N SER A 142 13.19 6.60 -12.15
CA SER A 142 12.52 6.45 -13.45
C SER A 142 11.69 7.68 -13.81
N ASN A 143 11.27 7.76 -15.09
CA ASN A 143 10.29 8.75 -15.54
C ASN A 143 8.88 8.13 -15.61
N THR A 144 8.50 7.39 -14.57
CA THR A 144 7.19 6.75 -14.48
C THR A 144 6.44 7.24 -13.25
N TYR A 145 5.10 7.16 -13.34
CA TYR A 145 4.20 7.62 -12.27
C TYR A 145 3.14 6.56 -12.02
N PHE A 146 2.77 6.40 -10.76
CA PHE A 146 1.64 5.60 -10.34
C PHE A 146 0.57 6.50 -9.74
N ALA A 147 -0.69 6.33 -10.16
CA ALA A 147 -1.83 6.98 -9.56
C ALA A 147 -2.69 5.94 -8.81
N TYR A 148 -3.18 6.35 -7.65
CA TYR A 148 -3.99 5.53 -6.73
C TYR A 148 -5.26 6.32 -6.41
N MET A 149 -6.42 5.90 -6.92
CA MET A 149 -7.66 6.65 -6.88
C MET A 149 -8.76 5.97 -6.07
N HIS A 150 -9.86 6.67 -5.89
CA HIS A 150 -11.07 6.26 -5.16
C HIS A 150 -10.82 5.93 -3.68
N LEU A 151 -9.79 6.53 -3.07
CA LEU A 151 -9.46 6.30 -1.66
C LEU A 151 -10.62 6.78 -0.75
N THR A 152 -10.86 6.07 0.37
CA THR A 152 -11.94 6.43 1.32
C THR A 152 -11.84 7.85 1.86
N LYS A 153 -10.61 8.36 2.04
CA LYS A 153 -10.28 9.67 2.64
C LYS A 153 -9.00 10.24 2.03
N PRO A 154 -8.78 11.55 2.12
CA PRO A 154 -7.50 12.15 1.76
C PRO A 154 -6.33 11.43 2.42
N SER A 155 -5.27 11.21 1.67
CA SER A 155 -4.06 10.59 2.18
C SER A 155 -3.36 11.47 3.21
N LYS A 156 -2.71 10.85 4.20
CA LYS A 156 -1.84 11.57 5.15
C LYS A 156 -0.43 11.82 4.61
N LEU A 157 -0.13 11.37 3.41
CA LEU A 157 1.16 11.60 2.77
C LEU A 157 1.27 13.07 2.33
N LYS A 158 2.48 13.62 2.40
CA LYS A 158 2.72 15.02 2.04
C LYS A 158 3.32 15.11 0.64
N VAL A 159 2.76 16.00 -0.19
CA VAL A 159 3.31 16.34 -1.51
C VAL A 159 4.77 16.78 -1.36
N GLY A 160 5.60 16.40 -2.31
CA GLY A 160 7.05 16.68 -2.30
C GLY A 160 7.88 15.70 -1.46
N LYS A 161 7.29 14.88 -0.58
CA LYS A 161 8.02 13.90 0.23
C LYS A 161 8.17 12.57 -0.49
N VAL A 162 9.26 11.88 -0.19
CA VAL A 162 9.55 10.53 -0.71
C VAL A 162 9.14 9.50 0.32
N TYR A 163 8.50 8.44 -0.16
CA TYR A 163 8.08 7.30 0.66
C TYR A 163 8.53 5.99 0.01
N ASP A 164 8.84 5.00 0.83
CA ASP A 164 9.27 3.68 0.37
C ASP A 164 8.09 2.83 -0.10
N ALA A 165 8.38 1.82 -0.91
CA ALA A 165 7.42 0.78 -1.26
C ALA A 165 6.82 0.14 0.01
N GLY A 166 5.53 -0.22 -0.03
CA GLY A 166 4.80 -0.75 1.12
C GLY A 166 4.30 0.30 2.12
N ARG A 167 4.63 1.58 1.93
CA ARG A 167 4.05 2.66 2.73
C ARG A 167 2.55 2.75 2.47
N THR A 168 1.73 2.73 3.52
CA THR A 168 0.29 2.94 3.38
C THR A 168 0.02 4.35 2.86
N ILE A 169 -0.65 4.43 1.71
CA ILE A 169 -1.12 5.66 1.05
C ILE A 169 -2.49 6.06 1.59
N GLY A 170 -3.39 5.09 1.70
CA GLY A 170 -4.78 5.27 2.10
C GLY A 170 -5.47 3.92 2.23
N ARG A 171 -6.77 3.92 1.97
CA ARG A 171 -7.60 2.71 2.01
C ARG A 171 -8.47 2.64 0.78
N VAL A 172 -8.72 1.44 0.28
CA VAL A 172 -9.68 1.17 -0.80
C VAL A 172 -11.03 1.79 -0.43
N GLY A 173 -11.62 2.51 -1.36
CA GLY A 173 -12.90 3.17 -1.19
C GLY A 173 -13.69 3.19 -2.50
N GLU A 174 -14.64 4.13 -2.57
CA GLU A 174 -15.52 4.35 -3.71
C GLU A 174 -15.85 5.84 -3.86
N THR A 175 -14.88 6.72 -3.56
CA THR A 175 -15.06 8.17 -3.72
C THR A 175 -14.90 8.59 -5.20
N GLY A 176 -15.50 9.70 -5.59
CA GLY A 176 -15.51 10.14 -6.98
C GLY A 176 -16.56 9.40 -7.81
N ASP A 177 -16.25 9.13 -9.08
CA ASP A 177 -17.14 8.42 -10.02
C ASP A 177 -16.85 6.90 -9.98
N ALA A 178 -16.92 6.31 -8.79
CA ALA A 178 -16.72 4.90 -8.57
C ALA A 178 -18.06 4.19 -8.29
N VAL A 179 -18.25 3.02 -8.88
CA VAL A 179 -19.36 2.12 -8.58
C VAL A 179 -18.82 0.89 -7.85
N GLY A 180 -18.97 0.90 -6.50
CA GLY A 180 -18.42 -0.13 -5.63
C GLY A 180 -16.94 0.05 -5.30
N CYS A 181 -16.51 -0.65 -4.25
CA CYS A 181 -15.17 -0.54 -3.69
C CYS A 181 -14.10 -1.13 -4.61
N HIS A 182 -13.15 -0.33 -5.03
CA HIS A 182 -11.98 -0.76 -5.77
C HIS A 182 -10.83 0.24 -5.63
N LEU A 183 -9.64 -0.17 -6.01
CA LEU A 183 -8.54 0.73 -6.30
C LEU A 183 -8.45 0.88 -7.82
N HIS A 184 -8.68 2.07 -8.36
CA HIS A 184 -8.27 2.40 -9.72
C HIS A 184 -6.78 2.72 -9.69
N PHE A 185 -5.98 1.94 -10.42
CA PHE A 185 -4.52 2.05 -10.46
C PHE A 185 -4.06 2.38 -11.87
N GLU A 186 -3.33 3.49 -12.01
CA GLU A 186 -2.75 3.90 -13.29
C GLU A 186 -1.22 3.79 -13.29
N TYR A 187 -0.66 3.42 -14.44
CA TYR A 187 0.76 3.45 -14.74
C TYR A 187 1.04 4.39 -15.90
N TRP A 188 1.83 5.42 -15.65
CA TRP A 188 2.17 6.44 -16.64
C TRP A 188 3.66 6.43 -16.97
N VAL A 189 3.98 6.62 -18.24
CA VAL A 189 5.34 6.95 -18.74
C VAL A 189 5.34 8.43 -19.08
N GLY A 190 6.20 9.19 -18.42
CA GLY A 190 6.18 10.65 -18.44
C GLY A 190 5.21 11.25 -17.40
N PRO A 191 5.21 12.58 -17.22
CA PRO A 191 4.43 13.26 -16.19
C PRO A 191 2.94 13.00 -16.32
N TRP A 192 2.31 12.63 -15.19
CA TRP A 192 0.89 12.33 -15.11
C TRP A 192 0.06 13.54 -15.59
N GLN A 193 -0.87 13.32 -16.52
CA GLN A 193 -1.79 14.31 -17.10
C GLN A 193 -1.14 15.56 -17.74
N THR A 194 0.19 15.69 -17.75
CA THR A 194 0.91 16.88 -18.23
C THR A 194 2.00 16.56 -19.24
N GLY A 195 1.71 15.66 -20.20
CA GLY A 195 2.61 15.27 -21.28
C GLY A 195 3.13 13.84 -21.21
N GLY A 196 2.75 13.07 -20.18
CA GLY A 196 2.93 11.62 -20.14
C GLY A 196 1.78 10.89 -20.84
N ARG A 197 1.88 9.57 -20.90
CA ARG A 197 0.83 8.68 -21.41
C ARG A 197 0.60 7.50 -20.48
N PRO A 198 -0.66 7.08 -20.25
CA PRO A 198 -0.95 5.87 -19.50
C PRO A 198 -0.58 4.65 -20.34
N ILE A 199 -0.17 3.58 -19.66
CA ILE A 199 0.08 2.27 -20.24
C ILE A 199 -0.66 1.22 -19.41
N ASP A 200 -0.94 0.05 -19.99
CA ASP A 200 -1.61 -1.04 -19.29
C ASP A 200 -0.86 -1.43 -18.00
N PRO A 201 -1.46 -1.24 -16.81
CA PRO A 201 -0.81 -1.58 -15.55
C PRO A 201 -0.84 -3.07 -15.23
N LEU A 202 -1.67 -3.86 -15.90
CA LEU A 202 -1.93 -5.26 -15.52
C LEU A 202 -0.69 -6.15 -15.56
N PRO A 203 0.20 -6.05 -16.58
CA PRO A 203 1.47 -6.80 -16.57
C PRO A 203 2.33 -6.48 -15.35
N TYR A 204 2.44 -5.20 -15.00
CA TYR A 204 3.16 -4.77 -13.79
C TYR A 204 2.50 -5.33 -12.52
N LEU A 205 1.19 -5.16 -12.35
CA LEU A 205 0.47 -5.65 -11.18
C LEU A 205 0.62 -7.16 -10.99
N LYS A 206 0.66 -7.92 -12.10
CA LYS A 206 0.91 -9.38 -12.05
C LYS A 206 2.34 -9.74 -11.64
N SER A 207 3.33 -8.88 -11.90
CA SER A 207 4.73 -9.13 -11.57
C SER A 207 5.09 -8.88 -10.10
N VAL A 208 4.26 -8.12 -9.36
CA VAL A 208 4.52 -7.69 -7.97
C VAL A 208 3.55 -8.33 -6.95
N ARG A 209 2.99 -9.46 -7.30
CA ARG A 209 2.07 -10.24 -6.44
C ARG A 209 2.75 -10.79 -5.18
#